data_ceaf112e76bd6f72d4e95f3f9d1949a0
#
_entry.id   ceaf112e76bd6f72d4e95f3f9d1949a0
#
_cell.length_a   1.000
_cell.length_b   1.000
_cell.length_c   1.000
_cell.angle_alpha   90.00
_cell.angle_beta   90.00
_cell.angle_gamma   90.00
#
_symmetry.space_group_name_H-M   'P 1'
#
loop_
_entity.id
_entity.type
_entity.pdbx_description
1 polymer ?
#
loop_
_entity_poly.entity_id
_entity_poly.type
_entity_poly.pdbx_seq_one_letter_code
_entity_poly.pdbx_strand_id
1 'polypeptide(L)'
;RTLGKIVAWVGASAAAVALMVFVIVPALAGQLAVFIPPERETRVGSAVLRHIERLLLDKDAGDWRCTNPKGQMALEQMAQALQQGQEFPYAIQVGVVDHAMINAFALPGGHIIVMRGLIDMAETSDQLAAVLAHELGHVAQRDPIEQALRAAGRAGLLSLVLGDATGGAALALAGEALISAKNSRDVEARADDFALAQMRKAGVSPEALAEFFELLLEEMGDPALDLGWVSSHPPSATRAAHARAAVQVERDYKKTVSPEEWQAIQQICAE
;
A
#
# COMPACT_ATOMS: atom_id res chain seq x y z
N ARG A 1 28.82 -24.10 -36.95
CA ARG A 1 28.98 -24.69 -35.57
C ARG A 1 29.24 -23.62 -34.51
N THR A 2 30.00 -22.56 -34.77
CA THR A 2 30.30 -21.46 -33.80
C THR A 2 29.09 -20.61 -33.54
N LEU A 3 28.31 -20.23 -34.54
CA LEU A 3 27.09 -19.41 -34.39
C LEU A 3 26.04 -20.11 -33.52
N GLY A 4 25.83 -21.43 -33.74
CA GLY A 4 24.90 -22.20 -32.89
C GLY A 4 25.32 -22.25 -31.41
N LYS A 5 26.61 -22.35 -31.15
CA LYS A 5 27.15 -22.28 -29.75
C LYS A 5 26.93 -20.89 -29.14
N ILE A 6 27.18 -19.82 -29.91
CA ILE A 6 26.96 -18.44 -29.44
C ILE A 6 25.46 -18.23 -29.12
N VAL A 7 24.57 -18.62 -30.00
CA VAL A 7 23.12 -18.53 -29.76
C VAL A 7 22.69 -19.32 -28.53
N ALA A 8 23.24 -20.54 -28.35
CA ALA A 8 22.96 -21.36 -27.17
C ALA A 8 23.44 -20.70 -25.87
N TRP A 9 24.64 -20.12 -25.85
CA TRP A 9 25.17 -19.41 -24.67
C TRP A 9 24.38 -18.14 -24.35
N VAL A 10 24.01 -17.34 -25.37
CA VAL A 10 23.17 -16.16 -25.19
C VAL A 10 21.82 -16.55 -24.62
N GLY A 11 21.20 -17.60 -25.17
CA GLY A 11 19.91 -18.13 -24.68
C GLY A 11 20.00 -18.63 -23.23
N ALA A 12 21.06 -19.37 -22.88
CA ALA A 12 21.29 -19.85 -21.52
C ALA A 12 21.54 -18.70 -20.53
N SER A 13 22.31 -17.68 -20.93
CA SER A 13 22.52 -16.49 -20.10
C SER A 13 21.24 -15.70 -19.86
N ALA A 14 20.43 -15.50 -20.91
CA ALA A 14 19.12 -14.84 -20.79
C ALA A 14 18.18 -15.62 -19.87
N ALA A 15 18.15 -16.95 -19.97
CA ALA A 15 17.34 -17.81 -19.11
C ALA A 15 17.83 -17.76 -17.65
N ALA A 16 19.13 -17.72 -17.41
CA ALA A 16 19.70 -17.61 -16.07
C ALA A 16 19.35 -16.24 -15.42
N VAL A 17 19.44 -15.14 -16.18
CA VAL A 17 19.04 -13.82 -15.72
C VAL A 17 17.53 -13.80 -15.41
N ALA A 18 16.71 -14.35 -16.30
CA ALA A 18 15.26 -14.43 -16.07
C ALA A 18 14.93 -15.25 -14.80
N LEU A 19 15.58 -16.39 -14.61
CA LEU A 19 15.43 -17.20 -13.39
C LEU A 19 15.82 -16.40 -12.13
N MET A 20 16.91 -15.67 -12.19
CA MET A 20 17.39 -14.85 -11.08
C MET A 20 16.37 -13.75 -10.74
N VAL A 21 15.91 -13.00 -11.75
CA VAL A 21 15.01 -11.83 -11.58
C VAL A 21 13.59 -12.24 -11.15
N PHE A 22 13.04 -13.32 -11.73
CA PHE A 22 11.64 -13.67 -11.56
C PHE A 22 11.38 -14.76 -10.52
N VAL A 23 12.41 -15.51 -10.11
CA VAL A 23 12.25 -16.62 -9.16
C VAL A 23 13.13 -16.42 -7.94
N ILE A 24 14.44 -16.30 -8.11
CA ILE A 24 15.40 -16.33 -6.99
C ILE A 24 15.31 -15.05 -6.15
N VAL A 25 15.31 -13.88 -6.78
CA VAL A 25 15.22 -12.60 -6.05
C VAL A 25 13.90 -12.48 -5.29
N PRO A 26 12.73 -12.75 -5.87
CA PRO A 26 11.48 -12.73 -5.12
C PRO A 26 11.44 -13.72 -3.95
N ALA A 27 11.96 -14.94 -4.14
CA ALA A 27 12.01 -15.94 -3.08
C ALA A 27 12.93 -15.55 -1.91
N LEU A 28 14.09 -14.97 -2.22
CA LEU A 28 15.02 -14.49 -1.22
C LEU A 28 14.52 -13.24 -0.49
N ALA A 29 13.81 -12.35 -1.16
CA ALA A 29 13.33 -11.11 -0.57
C ALA A 29 12.42 -11.39 0.64
N GLY A 30 11.47 -12.32 0.54
CA GLY A 30 10.60 -12.71 1.64
C GLY A 30 11.37 -13.31 2.83
N GLN A 31 12.41 -14.12 2.56
CA GLN A 31 13.24 -14.68 3.62
C GLN A 31 14.12 -13.62 4.28
N LEU A 32 14.66 -12.69 3.50
CA LEU A 32 15.53 -11.62 4.00
C LEU A 32 14.75 -10.56 4.79
N ALA A 33 13.50 -10.29 4.45
CA ALA A 33 12.64 -9.33 5.15
C ALA A 33 12.57 -9.62 6.67
N VAL A 34 12.54 -10.90 7.06
CA VAL A 34 12.45 -11.31 8.47
C VAL A 34 13.70 -10.86 9.27
N PHE A 35 14.86 -10.76 8.63
CA PHE A 35 16.11 -10.37 9.29
C PHE A 35 16.35 -8.86 9.34
N ILE A 36 15.46 -8.05 8.73
CA ILE A 36 15.60 -6.59 8.78
C ILE A 36 15.09 -6.08 10.12
N PRO A 37 15.92 -5.42 10.93
CA PRO A 37 15.46 -4.81 12.17
C PRO A 37 14.45 -3.68 11.92
N PRO A 38 13.48 -3.46 12.82
CA PRO A 38 12.47 -2.41 12.67
C PRO A 38 13.03 -1.02 12.40
N GLU A 39 14.16 -0.67 13.03
CA GLU A 39 14.82 0.63 12.88
C GLU A 39 15.39 0.82 11.46
N ARG A 40 15.82 -0.26 10.82
CA ARG A 40 16.28 -0.22 9.42
C ARG A 40 15.09 -0.11 8.48
N GLU A 41 14.03 -0.84 8.77
CA GLU A 41 12.78 -0.79 7.99
C GLU A 41 12.20 0.62 7.99
N THR A 42 12.11 1.28 9.15
CA THR A 42 11.64 2.66 9.26
C THR A 42 12.53 3.64 8.48
N ARG A 43 13.85 3.43 8.47
CA ARG A 43 14.76 4.26 7.65
C ARG A 43 14.55 4.07 6.15
N VAL A 44 14.32 2.83 5.71
CA VAL A 44 14.00 2.53 4.31
C VAL A 44 12.69 3.21 3.93
N GLY A 45 11.63 3.04 4.74
CA GLY A 45 10.33 3.68 4.50
C GLY A 45 10.41 5.19 4.41
N SER A 46 11.12 5.83 5.36
CA SER A 46 11.32 7.28 5.32
C SER A 46 12.13 7.75 4.09
N ALA A 47 13.09 6.95 3.60
CA ALA A 47 13.83 7.27 2.39
C ALA A 47 12.95 7.13 1.14
N VAL A 48 12.14 6.08 1.07
CA VAL A 48 11.17 5.85 -0.01
C VAL A 48 10.11 6.96 -0.01
N LEU A 49 9.57 7.32 1.15
CA LEU A 49 8.60 8.41 1.29
C LEU A 49 9.15 9.71 0.70
N ARG A 50 10.35 10.14 1.12
CA ARG A 50 11.00 11.33 0.54
C ARG A 50 11.27 11.24 -0.97
N HIS A 51 11.40 10.02 -1.50
CA HIS A 51 11.56 9.83 -2.94
C HIS A 51 10.22 9.99 -3.67
N ILE A 52 9.16 9.37 -3.15
CA ILE A 52 7.79 9.50 -3.66
C ILE A 52 7.37 10.97 -3.63
N GLU A 53 7.65 11.65 -2.53
CA GLU A 53 7.44 13.09 -2.39
C GLU A 53 8.02 13.87 -3.58
N ARG A 54 9.26 13.60 -3.92
CA ARG A 54 9.94 14.27 -5.05
C ARG A 54 9.42 13.89 -6.43
N LEU A 55 8.81 12.69 -6.57
CA LEU A 55 8.23 12.25 -7.84
C LEU A 55 6.84 12.82 -8.07
N LEU A 56 6.04 12.95 -6.99
CA LEU A 56 4.68 13.48 -7.05
C LEU A 56 4.65 15.01 -7.05
N LEU A 57 5.74 15.66 -6.61
CA LEU A 57 5.89 17.11 -6.66
C LEU A 57 6.18 17.55 -8.09
N ASP A 58 5.21 18.16 -8.72
CA ASP A 58 5.52 19.17 -9.73
C ASP A 58 6.28 20.31 -9.02
N LYS A 59 7.42 20.77 -9.59
CA LYS A 59 8.35 21.69 -8.92
C LYS A 59 7.74 23.05 -8.52
N ASP A 60 6.51 23.29 -8.97
CA ASP A 60 5.74 24.52 -8.74
C ASP A 60 4.49 24.31 -7.84
N ALA A 61 4.20 23.08 -7.42
CA ALA A 61 3.13 22.79 -6.47
C ALA A 61 3.62 23.04 -5.04
N GLY A 62 2.89 23.82 -4.26
CA GLY A 62 3.17 24.11 -2.85
C GLY A 62 3.25 22.87 -1.96
N ASP A 63 3.01 23.02 -0.68
CA ASP A 63 3.03 21.88 0.26
C ASP A 63 1.93 20.88 -0.13
N TRP A 64 2.34 19.70 -0.60
CA TRP A 64 1.48 18.62 -1.09
C TRP A 64 0.93 17.75 0.05
N ARG A 65 1.44 17.92 1.27
CA ARG A 65 0.93 17.27 2.46
C ARG A 65 -0.25 18.05 3.01
N CYS A 66 -1.33 17.34 3.23
CA CYS A 66 -2.49 17.88 3.91
C CYS A 66 -2.24 17.87 5.41
N THR A 67 -2.16 19.05 6.02
CA THR A 67 -1.72 19.20 7.41
C THR A 67 -2.76 19.91 8.29
N ASN A 68 -4.03 20.01 7.85
CA ASN A 68 -5.08 20.58 8.69
C ASN A 68 -5.14 19.81 10.02
N PRO A 69 -4.91 20.47 11.17
CA PRO A 69 -4.72 19.77 12.44
C PRO A 69 -5.94 18.96 12.89
N LYS A 70 -7.16 19.43 12.61
CA LYS A 70 -8.39 18.73 12.99
C LYS A 70 -8.56 17.46 12.21
N GLY A 71 -8.35 17.52 10.89
CA GLY A 71 -8.40 16.36 10.01
C GLY A 71 -7.33 15.33 10.35
N GLN A 72 -6.10 15.79 10.60
CA GLN A 72 -4.99 14.92 10.99
C GLN A 72 -5.25 14.20 12.32
N MET A 73 -5.74 14.91 13.35
CA MET A 73 -6.09 14.31 14.65
C MET A 73 -7.20 13.27 14.51
N ALA A 74 -8.24 13.54 13.73
CA ALA A 74 -9.32 12.59 13.50
C ALA A 74 -8.85 11.34 12.74
N LEU A 75 -7.97 11.49 11.74
CA LEU A 75 -7.38 10.40 11.00
C LEU A 75 -6.46 9.53 11.89
N GLU A 76 -5.65 10.15 12.73
CA GLU A 76 -4.82 9.45 13.71
C GLU A 76 -5.65 8.67 14.74
N GLN A 77 -6.75 9.27 15.23
CA GLN A 77 -7.69 8.61 16.13
C GLN A 77 -8.34 7.37 15.47
N MET A 78 -8.77 7.48 14.20
CA MET A 78 -9.28 6.36 13.41
C MET A 78 -8.22 5.25 13.30
N ALA A 79 -6.99 5.61 12.93
CA ALA A 79 -5.89 4.65 12.83
C ALA A 79 -5.56 3.97 14.17
N GLN A 80 -5.60 4.70 15.28
CA GLN A 80 -5.40 4.14 16.62
C GLN A 80 -6.50 3.16 17.00
N ALA A 81 -7.76 3.47 16.71
CA ALA A 81 -8.88 2.57 16.96
C ALA A 81 -8.70 1.23 16.23
N LEU A 82 -8.21 1.27 14.99
CA LEU A 82 -7.95 0.08 14.18
C LEU A 82 -6.72 -0.73 14.63
N GLN A 83 -5.86 -0.21 15.50
CA GLN A 83 -4.70 -0.90 16.05
C GLN A 83 -5.00 -1.64 17.35
N GLN A 84 -6.22 -1.61 17.87
CA GLN A 84 -6.57 -2.22 19.15
C GLN A 84 -6.20 -3.70 19.23
N GLY A 85 -5.40 -4.05 20.27
CA GLY A 85 -4.97 -5.44 20.49
C GLY A 85 -4.00 -5.99 19.44
N GLN A 86 -3.35 -5.10 18.67
CA GLN A 86 -2.28 -5.41 17.74
C GLN A 86 -1.04 -4.60 18.12
N GLU A 87 0.08 -5.29 18.27
CA GLU A 87 1.38 -4.66 18.48
C GLU A 87 2.14 -4.59 17.15
N PHE A 88 2.66 -3.41 16.85
CA PHE A 88 3.56 -3.18 15.72
C PHE A 88 4.96 -2.88 16.24
N PRO A 89 6.03 -3.31 15.56
CA PRO A 89 7.40 -3.08 16.00
C PRO A 89 7.85 -1.63 15.84
N TYR A 90 7.01 -0.77 15.28
CA TYR A 90 7.23 0.67 15.06
C TYR A 90 5.88 1.42 15.16
N ALA A 91 5.97 2.72 15.37
CA ALA A 91 4.77 3.57 15.37
C ALA A 91 4.15 3.64 13.97
N ILE A 92 2.83 3.50 13.89
CA ILE A 92 2.08 3.71 12.65
C ILE A 92 1.90 5.21 12.45
N GLN A 93 2.21 5.67 11.24
CA GLN A 93 2.10 7.07 10.83
C GLN A 93 1.24 7.16 9.59
N VAL A 94 0.08 7.78 9.70
CA VAL A 94 -0.82 8.00 8.56
C VAL A 94 -0.70 9.45 8.10
N GLY A 95 -0.39 9.63 6.83
CA GLY A 95 -0.31 10.94 6.18
C GLY A 95 -1.23 11.04 4.99
N VAL A 96 -1.71 12.24 4.69
CA VAL A 96 -2.53 12.52 3.51
C VAL A 96 -1.75 13.37 2.52
N VAL A 97 -1.90 13.03 1.25
CA VAL A 97 -1.28 13.71 0.10
C VAL A 97 -2.37 14.35 -0.73
N ASP A 98 -2.20 15.63 -1.09
CA ASP A 98 -3.12 16.32 -2.01
C ASP A 98 -2.88 15.85 -3.46
N HIS A 99 -3.46 14.70 -3.78
CA HIS A 99 -3.42 14.13 -5.12
C HIS A 99 -4.77 13.51 -5.47
N ALA A 100 -5.22 13.71 -6.71
CA ALA A 100 -6.56 13.27 -7.16
C ALA A 100 -6.66 11.74 -7.38
N MET A 101 -5.53 11.03 -7.46
CA MET A 101 -5.53 9.57 -7.60
C MET A 101 -6.28 8.92 -6.44
N ILE A 102 -7.12 7.95 -6.74
CA ILE A 102 -7.84 7.15 -5.74
C ILE A 102 -6.91 6.03 -5.29
N ASN A 103 -6.09 6.31 -4.26
CA ASN A 103 -5.08 5.37 -3.77
C ASN A 103 -4.77 5.56 -2.29
N ALA A 104 -4.36 4.46 -1.65
CA ALA A 104 -3.66 4.42 -0.39
C ALA A 104 -2.62 3.29 -0.46
N PHE A 105 -1.53 3.42 0.25
CA PHE A 105 -0.50 2.38 0.27
C PHE A 105 0.34 2.45 1.55
N ALA A 106 0.77 1.28 1.98
CA ALA A 106 1.71 1.14 3.07
C ALA A 106 3.16 1.19 2.57
N LEU A 107 4.03 1.83 3.36
CA LEU A 107 5.48 1.85 3.17
C LEU A 107 6.18 1.10 4.31
N PRO A 108 7.43 0.65 4.11
CA PRO A 108 8.18 0.01 5.18
C PRO A 108 8.25 0.89 6.45
N GLY A 109 8.22 0.26 7.63
CA GLY A 109 8.38 0.97 8.90
C GLY A 109 7.14 1.71 9.39
N GLY A 110 5.95 1.32 8.94
CA GLY A 110 4.66 1.77 9.49
C GLY A 110 4.11 3.06 8.92
N HIS A 111 4.65 3.56 7.82
CA HIS A 111 4.05 4.69 7.12
C HIS A 111 2.90 4.21 6.24
N ILE A 112 1.75 4.88 6.34
CA ILE A 112 0.59 4.68 5.45
C ILE A 112 0.28 6.04 4.82
N ILE A 113 0.21 6.06 3.51
CA ILE A 113 -0.10 7.26 2.73
C ILE A 113 -1.48 7.09 2.12
N VAL A 114 -2.33 8.08 2.34
CA VAL A 114 -3.66 8.18 1.74
C VAL A 114 -3.66 9.35 0.77
N MET A 115 -4.12 9.16 -0.43
CA MET A 115 -4.31 10.24 -1.39
C MET A 115 -5.69 10.86 -1.22
N ARG A 116 -5.79 12.19 -1.39
CA ARG A 116 -7.06 12.92 -1.24
C ARG A 116 -8.17 12.31 -2.08
N GLY A 117 -7.88 11.90 -3.32
CA GLY A 117 -8.87 11.27 -4.19
C GLY A 117 -9.57 10.04 -3.59
N LEU A 118 -8.88 9.27 -2.72
CA LEU A 118 -9.51 8.16 -2.01
C LEU A 118 -10.46 8.65 -0.91
N ILE A 119 -10.11 9.73 -0.21
CA ILE A 119 -10.98 10.34 0.81
C ILE A 119 -12.23 10.93 0.14
N ASP A 120 -12.04 11.60 -1.00
CA ASP A 120 -13.13 12.19 -1.79
C ASP A 120 -14.08 11.13 -2.36
N MET A 121 -13.56 9.94 -2.70
CA MET A 121 -14.35 8.81 -3.19
C MET A 121 -15.11 8.11 -2.08
N ALA A 122 -14.55 8.00 -0.88
CA ALA A 122 -15.17 7.30 0.24
C ALA A 122 -16.47 8.02 0.67
N GLU A 123 -17.59 7.32 0.60
CA GLU A 123 -18.91 7.85 0.96
C GLU A 123 -19.08 7.96 2.47
N THR A 124 -18.36 7.11 3.23
CA THR A 124 -18.45 7.06 4.69
C THR A 124 -17.09 6.97 5.35
N SER A 125 -17.01 7.42 6.61
CA SER A 125 -15.80 7.24 7.43
C SER A 125 -15.42 5.76 7.60
N ASP A 126 -16.39 4.86 7.58
CA ASP A 126 -16.17 3.43 7.78
C ASP A 126 -15.52 2.79 6.55
N GLN A 127 -15.80 3.29 5.34
CA GLN A 127 -15.10 2.88 4.11
C GLN A 127 -13.63 3.30 4.15
N LEU A 128 -13.31 4.53 4.59
CA LEU A 128 -11.92 4.94 4.79
C LEU A 128 -11.25 4.10 5.89
N ALA A 129 -11.94 3.83 6.99
CA ALA A 129 -11.44 2.97 8.06
C ALA A 129 -11.16 1.54 7.55
N ALA A 130 -11.99 1.00 6.65
CA ALA A 130 -11.78 -0.30 6.04
C ALA A 130 -10.51 -0.34 5.18
N VAL A 131 -10.26 0.69 4.37
CA VAL A 131 -9.02 0.82 3.58
C VAL A 131 -7.80 0.93 4.52
N LEU A 132 -7.87 1.78 5.55
CA LEU A 132 -6.77 1.89 6.52
C LEU A 132 -6.51 0.57 7.25
N ALA A 133 -7.54 -0.18 7.60
CA ALA A 133 -7.40 -1.49 8.23
C ALA A 133 -6.73 -2.50 7.28
N HIS A 134 -7.00 -2.42 5.97
CA HIS A 134 -6.36 -3.22 4.95
C HIS A 134 -4.87 -2.87 4.81
N GLU A 135 -4.52 -1.58 4.74
CA GLU A 135 -3.13 -1.13 4.71
C GLU A 135 -2.36 -1.53 5.98
N LEU A 136 -3.02 -1.46 7.16
CA LEU A 136 -2.45 -1.99 8.40
C LEU A 136 -2.18 -3.50 8.32
N GLY A 137 -2.98 -4.25 7.55
CA GLY A 137 -2.75 -5.66 7.25
C GLY A 137 -1.43 -5.89 6.52
N HIS A 138 -1.13 -5.09 5.51
CA HIS A 138 0.16 -5.14 4.80
C HIS A 138 1.33 -4.76 5.71
N VAL A 139 1.15 -3.74 6.56
CA VAL A 139 2.16 -3.36 7.56
C VAL A 139 2.42 -4.50 8.54
N ALA A 140 1.37 -5.13 9.07
CA ALA A 140 1.49 -6.23 10.03
C ALA A 140 2.22 -7.46 9.44
N GLN A 141 2.03 -7.71 8.16
CA GLN A 141 2.67 -8.81 7.44
C GLN A 141 4.04 -8.44 6.85
N ARG A 142 4.44 -7.19 6.98
CA ARG A 142 5.70 -6.65 6.46
C ARG A 142 5.82 -6.75 4.93
N ASP A 143 4.69 -6.79 4.22
CA ASP A 143 4.65 -6.83 2.76
C ASP A 143 5.41 -5.67 2.10
N PRO A 144 5.36 -4.40 2.63
CA PRO A 144 6.08 -3.29 2.01
C PRO A 144 7.60 -3.46 1.99
N ILE A 145 8.21 -4.00 3.05
CA ILE A 145 9.67 -4.21 3.04
C ILE A 145 10.06 -5.36 2.11
N GLU A 146 9.24 -6.40 2.01
CA GLU A 146 9.46 -7.48 1.07
C GLU A 146 9.39 -6.97 -0.38
N GLN A 147 8.41 -6.12 -0.71
CA GLN A 147 8.29 -5.49 -2.03
C GLN A 147 9.50 -4.58 -2.34
N ALA A 148 9.92 -3.78 -1.37
CA ALA A 148 11.10 -2.92 -1.52
C ALA A 148 12.37 -3.74 -1.78
N LEU A 149 12.56 -4.87 -1.09
CA LEU A 149 13.68 -5.78 -1.32
C LEU A 149 13.62 -6.44 -2.70
N ARG A 150 12.44 -6.84 -3.15
CA ARG A 150 12.23 -7.40 -4.50
C ARG A 150 12.59 -6.38 -5.57
N ALA A 151 12.14 -5.14 -5.41
CA ALA A 151 12.42 -4.06 -6.34
C ALA A 151 13.93 -3.72 -6.36
N ALA A 152 14.54 -3.56 -5.18
CA ALA A 152 15.97 -3.27 -5.06
C ALA A 152 16.84 -4.40 -5.61
N GLY A 153 16.46 -5.66 -5.38
CA GLY A 153 17.17 -6.82 -5.93
C GLY A 153 17.10 -6.88 -7.45
N ARG A 154 15.94 -6.59 -8.05
CA ARG A 154 15.78 -6.49 -9.50
C ARG A 154 16.61 -5.36 -10.08
N ALA A 155 16.55 -4.17 -9.46
CA ALA A 155 17.34 -3.02 -9.87
C ALA A 155 18.85 -3.29 -9.81
N GLY A 156 19.31 -3.90 -8.72
CA GLY A 156 20.73 -4.27 -8.57
C GLY A 156 21.21 -5.24 -9.65
N LEU A 157 20.40 -6.25 -10.01
CA LEU A 157 20.74 -7.17 -11.10
C LEU A 157 20.76 -6.46 -12.46
N LEU A 158 19.80 -5.57 -12.73
CA LEU A 158 19.78 -4.77 -13.96
C LEU A 158 20.99 -3.85 -14.03
N SER A 159 21.34 -3.18 -12.92
CA SER A 159 22.54 -2.33 -12.84
C SER A 159 23.81 -3.10 -13.13
N LEU A 160 23.97 -4.34 -12.64
CA LEU A 160 25.11 -5.20 -12.94
C LEU A 160 25.19 -5.57 -14.44
N VAL A 161 24.04 -5.81 -15.06
CA VAL A 161 23.98 -6.18 -16.50
C VAL A 161 24.25 -4.97 -17.40
N LEU A 162 23.73 -3.80 -17.01
CA LEU A 162 23.82 -2.56 -17.81
C LEU A 162 25.06 -1.70 -17.45
N GLY A 163 25.78 -2.05 -16.39
CA GLY A 163 26.98 -1.32 -15.96
C GLY A 163 26.67 -0.01 -15.20
N ASP A 164 25.45 0.18 -14.72
CA ASP A 164 25.08 1.35 -13.92
C ASP A 164 25.12 1.03 -12.42
N ALA A 165 26.01 1.68 -11.69
CA ALA A 165 26.27 1.43 -10.26
C ALA A 165 25.77 2.57 -9.35
N THR A 166 24.90 3.47 -9.79
CA THR A 166 24.58 4.70 -9.05
C THR A 166 23.65 4.49 -7.84
N GLY A 167 23.02 3.32 -7.68
CA GLY A 167 22.12 3.02 -6.54
C GLY A 167 20.83 3.85 -6.48
N GLY A 168 20.77 5.00 -7.14
CA GLY A 168 19.59 5.86 -7.22
C GLY A 168 18.42 5.19 -7.94
N ALA A 169 18.70 4.40 -8.97
CA ALA A 169 17.71 3.62 -9.69
C ALA A 169 16.99 2.59 -8.79
N ALA A 170 17.70 2.00 -7.82
CA ALA A 170 17.11 1.03 -6.89
C ALA A 170 16.06 1.66 -5.98
N LEU A 171 16.30 2.88 -5.50
CA LEU A 171 15.36 3.62 -4.64
C LEU A 171 14.14 4.11 -5.43
N ALA A 172 14.36 4.56 -6.69
CA ALA A 172 13.29 4.97 -7.60
C ALA A 172 12.34 3.80 -7.91
N LEU A 173 12.90 2.65 -8.29
CA LEU A 173 12.12 1.45 -8.58
C LEU A 173 11.43 0.88 -7.35
N ALA A 174 12.02 1.02 -6.14
CA ALA A 174 11.36 0.63 -4.91
C ALA A 174 10.16 1.53 -4.61
N GLY A 175 10.28 2.84 -4.81
CA GLY A 175 9.17 3.80 -4.65
C GLY A 175 8.02 3.52 -5.62
N GLU A 176 8.32 3.38 -6.91
CA GLU A 176 7.32 3.07 -7.94
C GLU A 176 6.66 1.70 -7.68
N ALA A 177 7.44 0.69 -7.28
CA ALA A 177 6.91 -0.61 -6.95
C ALA A 177 5.93 -0.58 -5.78
N LEU A 178 6.14 0.27 -4.77
CA LEU A 178 5.25 0.37 -3.62
C LEU A 178 3.95 1.12 -3.93
N ILE A 179 3.97 2.03 -4.91
CA ILE A 179 2.76 2.72 -5.36
C ILE A 179 1.91 1.85 -6.30
N SER A 180 2.56 1.04 -7.15
CA SER A 180 1.90 0.35 -8.27
C SER A 180 2.04 -1.18 -8.24
N ALA A 181 2.69 -1.76 -7.20
CA ALA A 181 2.91 -3.20 -7.14
C ALA A 181 1.61 -3.96 -6.94
N LYS A 182 1.27 -4.78 -7.91
CA LYS A 182 0.16 -5.71 -7.79
C LYS A 182 0.52 -6.83 -6.81
N ASN A 183 -0.22 -6.91 -5.73
CA ASN A 183 -0.12 -7.99 -4.76
C ASN A 183 -0.68 -9.32 -5.32
N SER A 184 -0.18 -10.43 -4.80
CA SER A 184 -0.79 -11.73 -5.10
C SER A 184 -2.14 -11.86 -4.36
N ARG A 185 -3.02 -12.71 -4.87
CA ARG A 185 -4.32 -12.97 -4.24
C ARG A 185 -4.20 -13.44 -2.79
N ASP A 186 -3.15 -14.20 -2.47
CA ASP A 186 -2.93 -14.70 -1.11
C ASP A 186 -2.47 -13.59 -0.16
N VAL A 187 -1.69 -12.62 -0.65
CA VAL A 187 -1.29 -11.42 0.10
C VAL A 187 -2.52 -10.58 0.40
N GLU A 188 -3.35 -10.30 -0.61
CA GLU A 188 -4.59 -9.55 -0.46
C GLU A 188 -5.57 -10.22 0.51
N ALA A 189 -5.76 -11.54 0.40
CA ALA A 189 -6.64 -12.28 1.29
C ALA A 189 -6.19 -12.18 2.76
N ARG A 190 -4.88 -12.24 3.04
CA ARG A 190 -4.37 -12.07 4.40
C ARG A 190 -4.54 -10.64 4.91
N ALA A 191 -4.38 -9.63 4.05
CA ALA A 191 -4.63 -8.24 4.41
C ALA A 191 -6.12 -7.99 4.69
N ASP A 192 -7.01 -8.59 3.89
CA ASP A 192 -8.46 -8.55 4.14
C ASP A 192 -8.84 -9.22 5.47
N ASP A 193 -8.33 -10.43 5.74
CA ASP A 193 -8.59 -11.14 7.00
C ASP A 193 -8.15 -10.31 8.21
N PHE A 194 -6.98 -9.68 8.12
CA PHE A 194 -6.48 -8.77 9.13
C PHE A 194 -7.42 -7.56 9.29
N ALA A 195 -7.78 -6.91 8.18
CA ALA A 195 -8.67 -5.76 8.17
C ALA A 195 -10.00 -6.08 8.86
N LEU A 196 -10.65 -7.18 8.48
CA LEU A 196 -11.93 -7.63 9.05
C LEU A 196 -11.81 -7.92 10.56
N ALA A 197 -10.69 -8.46 11.00
CA ALA A 197 -10.45 -8.71 12.42
C ALA A 197 -10.29 -7.40 13.20
N GLN A 198 -9.53 -6.43 12.68
CA GLN A 198 -9.30 -5.15 13.34
C GLN A 198 -10.53 -4.25 13.31
N MET A 199 -11.26 -4.20 12.20
CA MET A 199 -12.55 -3.51 12.11
C MET A 199 -13.52 -4.03 13.18
N ARG A 200 -13.66 -5.35 13.34
CA ARG A 200 -14.48 -5.92 14.40
C ARG A 200 -14.02 -5.51 15.80
N LYS A 201 -12.71 -5.51 16.09
CA LYS A 201 -12.19 -5.05 17.39
C LYS A 201 -12.47 -3.57 17.64
N ALA A 202 -12.31 -2.75 16.62
CA ALA A 202 -12.63 -1.32 16.67
C ALA A 202 -14.15 -1.02 16.72
N GLY A 203 -14.99 -2.04 16.51
CA GLY A 203 -16.44 -1.87 16.47
C GLY A 203 -16.98 -1.37 15.13
N VAL A 204 -16.18 -1.35 14.08
CA VAL A 204 -16.57 -0.97 12.71
C VAL A 204 -17.16 -2.17 11.99
N SER A 205 -18.20 -1.96 11.20
CA SER A 205 -18.81 -3.03 10.41
C SER A 205 -17.88 -3.49 9.27
N PRO A 206 -17.63 -4.80 9.14
CA PRO A 206 -16.97 -5.36 7.96
C PRO A 206 -17.68 -5.07 6.63
N GLU A 207 -18.97 -4.74 6.67
CA GLU A 207 -19.77 -4.34 5.50
C GLU A 207 -19.12 -3.19 4.72
N ALA A 208 -18.50 -2.22 5.43
CA ALA A 208 -17.86 -1.07 4.82
C ALA A 208 -16.71 -1.44 3.86
N LEU A 209 -16.00 -2.55 4.11
CA LEU A 209 -15.00 -3.05 3.17
C LEU A 209 -15.66 -3.63 1.90
N ALA A 210 -16.79 -4.32 2.06
CA ALA A 210 -17.54 -4.86 0.93
C ALA A 210 -18.10 -3.73 0.06
N GLU A 211 -18.73 -2.73 0.69
CA GLU A 211 -19.27 -1.54 0.02
C GLU A 211 -18.17 -0.80 -0.76
N PHE A 212 -16.98 -0.63 -0.16
CA PHE A 212 -15.87 0.01 -0.83
C PHE A 212 -15.37 -0.79 -2.05
N PHE A 213 -15.31 -2.13 -1.96
CA PHE A 213 -14.99 -2.96 -3.13
C PHE A 213 -16.04 -2.84 -4.24
N GLU A 214 -17.31 -2.76 -3.90
CA GLU A 214 -18.39 -2.62 -4.87
C GLU A 214 -18.36 -1.25 -5.54
N LEU A 215 -18.16 -0.19 -4.76
CA LEU A 215 -17.95 1.16 -5.28
C LEU A 215 -16.82 1.20 -6.31
N LEU A 216 -15.67 0.57 -6.00
CA LEU A 216 -14.55 0.46 -6.94
C LEU A 216 -14.89 -0.34 -8.19
N LEU A 217 -15.69 -1.42 -8.06
CA LEU A 217 -16.10 -2.23 -9.20
C LEU A 217 -17.08 -1.49 -10.12
N GLU A 218 -17.95 -0.65 -9.56
CA GLU A 218 -18.89 0.20 -10.31
C GLU A 218 -18.15 1.28 -11.10
N GLU A 219 -17.13 1.88 -10.48
CA GLU A 219 -16.33 2.95 -11.08
C GLU A 219 -15.21 2.42 -12.01
N MET A 220 -14.97 1.11 -12.01
CA MET A 220 -14.00 0.50 -12.93
C MET A 220 -14.44 0.67 -14.39
N GLY A 221 -13.66 1.43 -15.13
CA GLY A 221 -13.93 1.71 -16.54
C GLY A 221 -14.30 3.16 -16.82
N ASP A 222 -14.50 3.99 -15.82
CA ASP A 222 -14.56 5.44 -16.01
C ASP A 222 -13.15 5.98 -16.30
N PRO A 223 -12.88 6.47 -17.53
CA PRO A 223 -11.57 7.00 -17.90
C PRO A 223 -11.22 8.32 -17.19
N ALA A 224 -12.18 8.96 -16.52
CA ALA A 224 -11.96 10.18 -15.76
C ALA A 224 -11.33 9.92 -14.38
N LEU A 225 -11.40 8.66 -13.89
CA LEU A 225 -10.92 8.29 -12.57
C LEU A 225 -9.57 7.56 -12.64
N ASP A 226 -8.60 8.04 -11.88
CA ASP A 226 -7.32 7.35 -11.68
C ASP A 226 -7.43 6.42 -10.46
N LEU A 227 -7.84 5.17 -10.71
CA LEU A 227 -8.04 4.12 -9.72
C LEU A 227 -6.72 3.40 -9.41
N GLY A 228 -5.73 4.14 -8.87
CA GLY A 228 -4.42 3.59 -8.53
C GLY A 228 -4.51 2.41 -7.56
N TRP A 229 -5.42 2.47 -6.58
CA TRP A 229 -5.64 1.39 -5.59
C TRP A 229 -6.09 0.07 -6.25
N VAL A 230 -6.92 0.14 -7.29
CA VAL A 230 -7.36 -1.04 -8.05
C VAL A 230 -6.20 -1.76 -8.72
N SER A 231 -5.17 -1.01 -9.12
CA SER A 231 -3.99 -1.60 -9.77
C SER A 231 -3.15 -2.44 -8.81
N SER A 232 -2.99 -1.99 -7.56
CA SER A 232 -2.24 -2.68 -6.50
C SER A 232 -3.09 -3.71 -5.73
N HIS A 233 -4.37 -3.39 -5.48
CA HIS A 233 -5.32 -4.18 -4.70
C HIS A 233 -6.60 -4.48 -5.50
N PRO A 234 -6.57 -5.38 -6.49
CA PRO A 234 -7.72 -5.59 -7.37
C PRO A 234 -8.97 -5.99 -6.57
N PRO A 235 -10.06 -5.19 -6.64
CA PRO A 235 -11.32 -5.57 -6.03
C PRO A 235 -11.92 -6.79 -6.75
N SER A 236 -12.75 -7.53 -6.07
CA SER A 236 -13.50 -8.61 -6.67
C SER A 236 -14.78 -8.88 -5.89
N ALA A 237 -15.81 -9.39 -6.58
CA ALA A 237 -17.03 -9.83 -5.94
C ALA A 237 -16.78 -10.89 -4.84
N THR A 238 -15.73 -11.70 -4.99
CA THR A 238 -15.33 -12.69 -3.97
C THR A 238 -14.82 -12.01 -2.70
N ARG A 239 -14.00 -10.95 -2.82
CA ARG A 239 -13.50 -10.18 -1.66
C ARG A 239 -14.65 -9.45 -0.97
N ALA A 240 -15.57 -8.83 -1.73
CA ALA A 240 -16.77 -8.20 -1.19
C ALA A 240 -17.66 -9.22 -0.45
N ALA A 241 -17.90 -10.40 -1.03
CA ALA A 241 -18.67 -11.47 -0.38
C ALA A 241 -17.99 -11.98 0.90
N HIS A 242 -16.66 -12.09 0.91
CA HIS A 242 -15.89 -12.47 2.10
C HIS A 242 -16.06 -11.45 3.23
N ALA A 243 -15.97 -10.16 2.91
CA ALA A 243 -16.20 -9.09 3.88
C ALA A 243 -17.62 -9.11 4.45
N ARG A 244 -18.64 -9.30 3.61
CA ARG A 244 -20.04 -9.44 4.07
C ARG A 244 -20.25 -10.65 4.98
N ALA A 245 -19.65 -11.78 4.66
CA ALA A 245 -19.73 -12.98 5.48
C ALA A 245 -19.11 -12.79 6.89
N ALA A 246 -18.24 -11.81 7.06
CA ALA A 246 -17.61 -11.48 8.35
C ALA A 246 -18.49 -10.59 9.24
N VAL A 247 -19.63 -10.07 8.74
CA VAL A 247 -20.57 -9.25 9.50
C VAL A 247 -21.27 -10.08 10.56
N GLN A 248 -21.29 -9.61 11.80
CA GLN A 248 -22.00 -10.24 12.92
C GLN A 248 -23.34 -9.51 13.11
N VAL A 249 -24.44 -10.14 12.71
CA VAL A 249 -25.78 -9.52 12.66
C VAL A 249 -26.27 -9.00 14.03
N GLU A 250 -25.87 -9.65 15.12
CA GLU A 250 -26.29 -9.26 16.49
C GLU A 250 -25.36 -8.23 17.14
N ARG A 251 -24.34 -7.76 16.42
CA ARG A 251 -23.37 -6.80 16.94
C ARG A 251 -23.80 -5.38 16.65
N ASP A 252 -23.78 -4.53 17.67
CA ASP A 252 -23.91 -3.09 17.52
C ASP A 252 -22.56 -2.49 17.06
N TYR A 253 -22.51 -2.08 15.80
CA TYR A 253 -21.32 -1.46 15.21
C TYR A 253 -21.35 0.05 15.43
N LYS A 254 -20.18 0.63 15.68
CA LYS A 254 -20.00 2.06 15.94
C LYS A 254 -19.04 2.65 14.91
N LYS A 255 -19.22 3.91 14.62
CA LYS A 255 -18.28 4.65 13.79
C LYS A 255 -16.99 4.93 14.57
N THR A 256 -15.84 4.89 13.90
CA THR A 256 -14.54 5.23 14.50
C THR A 256 -14.38 6.70 14.80
N VAL A 257 -15.12 7.55 14.09
CA VAL A 257 -15.09 9.01 14.20
C VAL A 257 -16.50 9.58 14.14
N SER A 258 -16.71 10.72 14.77
CA SER A 258 -17.98 11.48 14.71
C SER A 258 -18.21 12.09 13.32
N PRO A 259 -19.44 12.55 12.99
CA PRO A 259 -19.69 13.26 11.74
C PRO A 259 -18.82 14.51 11.55
N GLU A 260 -18.53 15.24 12.64
CA GLU A 260 -17.68 16.43 12.62
C GLU A 260 -16.21 16.09 12.34
N GLU A 261 -15.73 14.99 12.91
CA GLU A 261 -14.39 14.48 12.65
C GLU A 261 -14.27 13.94 11.23
N TRP A 262 -15.31 13.27 10.72
CA TRP A 262 -15.35 12.85 9.32
C TRP A 262 -15.27 14.05 8.37
N GLN A 263 -16.05 15.08 8.62
CA GLN A 263 -15.97 16.32 7.84
C GLN A 263 -14.58 16.96 7.91
N ALA A 264 -13.93 16.93 9.08
CA ALA A 264 -12.57 17.44 9.23
C ALA A 264 -11.56 16.61 8.41
N ILE A 265 -11.73 15.27 8.30
CA ILE A 265 -10.91 14.43 7.44
C ILE A 265 -11.14 14.79 5.97
N GLN A 266 -12.38 14.94 5.53
CA GLN A 266 -12.69 15.35 4.15
C GLN A 266 -12.10 16.72 3.78
N GLN A 267 -11.92 17.59 4.76
CA GLN A 267 -11.34 18.93 4.60
C GLN A 267 -9.85 19.00 4.98
N ILE A 268 -9.17 17.86 5.13
CA ILE A 268 -7.80 17.81 5.64
C ILE A 268 -6.80 18.54 4.73
N CYS A 269 -7.10 18.66 3.44
CA CYS A 269 -6.31 19.38 2.45
C CYS A 269 -6.83 20.82 2.21
N ALA A 270 -7.87 21.26 2.90
CA ALA A 270 -8.30 22.65 2.85
C ALA A 270 -7.39 23.52 3.74
N GLU A 271 -7.02 24.71 3.24
CA GLU A 271 -6.23 25.70 3.98
C GLU A 271 -6.99 26.28 5.19
#